data_ddc01d03176d8cfcf3b6247dab39584e
#
_entry.id   ddc01d03176d8cfcf3b6247dab39584e
#
_cell.length_a   1.000
_cell.length_b   1.000
_cell.length_c   1.000
_cell.angle_alpha   90.00
_cell.angle_beta   90.00
_cell.angle_gamma   90.00
#
_symmetry.space_group_name_H-M   'P 1'
#
loop_
_entity.id
_entity.type
_entity.pdbx_description
1 polymer ?
#
loop_
_entity_poly.entity_id
_entity_poly.type
_entity_poly.pdbx_seq_one_letter_code
_entity_poly.pdbx_strand_id
1 'polypeptide(L)'
;MASIRKRGSNSYLIVVSRGYDYEGNRLKSVQKTVKPPKEYTRKQAEKWVKEQAILFEREVQHTPEPINRSITLAKYIEHWVSDIGPKKLADSTYQRDLQDIRRILPALGNYKLTDLRKEVIREFYEEMRHSPRLDGRGNLSEKSVEGLHNTLCGILSA
;
A
#
# COMPACT_ATOMS: atom_id res chain seq x y z
N MET A 1 -14.07 -12.49 -7.72
CA MET A 1 -14.56 -13.86 -8.06
C MET A 1 -13.46 -14.65 -8.75
N ALA A 2 -13.20 -15.87 -8.24
CA ALA A 2 -12.25 -16.78 -8.87
C ALA A 2 -12.87 -17.44 -10.12
N SER A 3 -12.11 -17.49 -11.21
CA SER A 3 -12.49 -18.19 -12.44
C SER A 3 -11.66 -19.48 -12.56
N ILE A 4 -12.33 -20.59 -12.94
CA ILE A 4 -11.70 -21.90 -13.05
C ILE A 4 -11.68 -22.30 -14.53
N ARG A 5 -10.49 -22.66 -15.06
CA ARG A 5 -10.32 -23.13 -16.43
C ARG A 5 -9.63 -24.49 -16.43
N LYS A 6 -10.20 -25.47 -17.17
CA LYS A 6 -9.56 -26.78 -17.36
C LYS A 6 -8.44 -26.65 -18.38
N ARG A 7 -7.21 -27.08 -18.03
CA ARG A 7 -6.03 -27.01 -18.93
C ARG A 7 -5.57 -28.37 -19.47
N GLY A 8 -6.05 -29.47 -18.89
CA GLY A 8 -5.68 -30.82 -19.30
C GLY A 8 -6.60 -31.87 -18.69
N SER A 9 -6.24 -33.16 -18.80
CA SER A 9 -7.07 -34.26 -18.29
C SER A 9 -7.32 -34.17 -16.78
N ASN A 10 -6.31 -33.76 -16.01
CA ASN A 10 -6.39 -33.63 -14.53
C ASN A 10 -5.71 -32.34 -14.03
N SER A 11 -5.80 -31.24 -14.79
CA SER A 11 -5.17 -29.96 -14.42
C SER A 11 -6.15 -28.82 -14.62
N TYR A 12 -6.27 -27.96 -13.58
CA TYR A 12 -7.14 -26.80 -13.56
C TYR A 12 -6.36 -25.55 -13.21
N LEU A 13 -6.65 -24.47 -13.94
CA LEU A 13 -6.10 -23.14 -13.67
C LEU A 13 -7.17 -22.33 -12.95
N ILE A 14 -6.83 -21.85 -11.76
CA ILE A 14 -7.64 -20.90 -10.99
C ILE A 14 -7.05 -19.52 -11.23
N VAL A 15 -7.89 -18.56 -11.61
CA VAL A 15 -7.50 -17.16 -11.86
C VAL A 15 -8.35 -16.29 -10.96
N VAL A 16 -7.70 -15.50 -10.12
CA VAL A 16 -8.32 -14.53 -9.21
C VAL A 16 -7.97 -13.13 -9.66
N SER A 17 -8.98 -12.29 -9.91
CA SER A 17 -8.80 -10.87 -10.17
C SER A 17 -8.57 -10.15 -8.84
N ARG A 18 -7.59 -9.24 -8.80
CA ARG A 18 -7.27 -8.41 -7.64
C ARG A 18 -8.01 -7.08 -7.63
N GLY A 19 -8.90 -6.85 -8.60
CA GLY A 19 -9.62 -5.59 -8.72
C GLY A 19 -8.78 -4.50 -9.41
N TYR A 20 -8.94 -3.29 -8.90
CA TYR A 20 -8.26 -2.09 -9.40
C TYR A 20 -7.43 -1.49 -8.27
N ASP A 21 -6.34 -0.80 -8.61
CA ASP A 21 -5.60 0.02 -7.67
C ASP A 21 -6.35 1.33 -7.37
N TYR A 22 -5.81 2.14 -6.46
CA TYR A 22 -6.40 3.43 -6.09
C TYR A 22 -6.37 4.47 -7.23
N GLU A 23 -5.60 4.24 -8.29
CA GLU A 23 -5.58 5.06 -9.52
C GLU A 23 -6.64 4.60 -10.54
N GLY A 24 -7.39 3.53 -10.26
CA GLY A 24 -8.34 2.94 -11.19
C GLY A 24 -7.71 2.02 -12.25
N ASN A 25 -6.41 1.70 -12.16
CA ASN A 25 -5.76 0.77 -13.05
C ASN A 25 -6.03 -0.67 -12.61
N ARG A 26 -6.29 -1.54 -13.57
CA ARG A 26 -6.57 -2.95 -13.29
C ARG A 26 -5.31 -3.67 -12.80
N LEU A 27 -5.37 -4.22 -11.60
CA LEU A 27 -4.30 -5.05 -11.04
C LEU A 27 -4.16 -6.37 -11.81
N LYS A 28 -2.92 -6.86 -11.92
CA LYS A 28 -2.65 -8.16 -12.56
C LYS A 28 -3.31 -9.28 -11.76
N SER A 29 -4.09 -10.14 -12.46
CA SER A 29 -4.71 -11.31 -11.87
C SER A 29 -3.65 -12.31 -11.39
N VAL A 30 -3.91 -12.95 -10.25
CA VAL A 30 -3.05 -14.03 -9.73
C VAL A 30 -3.59 -15.36 -10.22
N GLN A 31 -2.68 -16.28 -10.58
CA GLN A 31 -3.04 -17.57 -11.15
C GLN A 31 -2.38 -18.69 -10.36
N LYS A 32 -3.13 -19.77 -10.11
CA LYS A 32 -2.65 -20.99 -9.45
C LYS A 32 -3.13 -22.21 -10.23
N THR A 33 -2.20 -23.11 -10.55
CA THR A 33 -2.57 -24.38 -11.18
C THR A 33 -2.70 -25.44 -10.10
N VAL A 34 -3.83 -26.14 -10.11
CA VAL A 34 -4.13 -27.22 -9.15
C VAL A 34 -4.40 -28.53 -9.90
N LYS A 35 -3.99 -29.64 -9.27
CA LYS A 35 -4.22 -30.98 -9.79
C LYS A 35 -4.94 -31.79 -8.70
N PRO A 36 -6.21 -32.18 -8.88
CA PRO A 36 -6.89 -33.05 -7.94
C PRO A 36 -6.21 -34.42 -7.87
N PRO A 37 -6.32 -35.12 -6.72
CA PRO A 37 -5.83 -36.49 -6.58
C PRO A 37 -6.38 -37.39 -7.67
N LYS A 38 -5.56 -38.35 -8.15
CA LYS A 38 -5.93 -39.27 -9.23
C LYS A 38 -7.08 -40.21 -8.85
N GLU A 39 -7.28 -40.45 -7.57
CA GLU A 39 -8.30 -41.32 -6.99
C GLU A 39 -9.72 -40.70 -7.02
N TYR A 40 -9.81 -39.38 -7.27
CA TYR A 40 -11.10 -38.68 -7.26
C TYR A 40 -11.89 -38.97 -8.53
N THR A 41 -13.16 -39.27 -8.35
CA THR A 41 -14.14 -39.27 -9.46
C THR A 41 -14.26 -37.86 -10.02
N ARG A 42 -14.72 -37.71 -11.25
CA ARG A 42 -14.90 -36.42 -11.91
C ARG A 42 -15.68 -35.41 -11.06
N LYS A 43 -16.77 -35.85 -10.41
CA LYS A 43 -17.59 -34.98 -9.53
C LYS A 43 -16.82 -34.55 -8.28
N GLN A 44 -16.06 -35.46 -7.68
CA GLN A 44 -15.22 -35.13 -6.51
C GLN A 44 -14.10 -34.17 -6.87
N ALA A 45 -13.46 -34.36 -8.02
CA ALA A 45 -12.42 -33.45 -8.51
C ALA A 45 -12.97 -32.05 -8.76
N GLU A 46 -14.15 -31.91 -9.37
CA GLU A 46 -14.79 -30.60 -9.60
C GLU A 46 -15.16 -29.91 -8.28
N LYS A 47 -15.67 -30.66 -7.29
CA LYS A 47 -15.97 -30.13 -5.95
C LYS A 47 -14.69 -29.63 -5.25
N TRP A 48 -13.64 -30.44 -5.24
CA TRP A 48 -12.36 -30.12 -4.65
C TRP A 48 -11.72 -28.87 -5.29
N VAL A 49 -11.77 -28.77 -6.63
CA VAL A 49 -11.23 -27.59 -7.32
C VAL A 49 -12.00 -26.31 -6.96
N LYS A 50 -13.32 -26.38 -6.75
CA LYS A 50 -14.12 -25.25 -6.28
C LYS A 50 -13.72 -24.83 -4.85
N GLU A 51 -13.48 -25.78 -3.97
CA GLU A 51 -12.99 -25.52 -2.61
C GLU A 51 -11.61 -24.85 -2.64
N GLN A 52 -10.68 -25.36 -3.48
CA GLN A 52 -9.38 -24.73 -3.68
C GLN A 52 -9.48 -23.31 -4.26
N ALA A 53 -10.45 -23.05 -5.12
CA ALA A 53 -10.67 -21.72 -5.68
C ALA A 53 -11.14 -20.72 -4.61
N ILE A 54 -12.02 -21.13 -3.71
CA ILE A 54 -12.49 -20.30 -2.59
C ILE A 54 -11.34 -20.01 -1.62
N LEU A 55 -10.52 -21.01 -1.28
CA LEU A 55 -9.36 -20.82 -0.41
C LEU A 55 -8.34 -19.86 -1.04
N PHE A 56 -8.05 -20.04 -2.32
CA PHE A 56 -7.12 -19.19 -3.05
C PHE A 56 -7.66 -17.77 -3.23
N GLU A 57 -8.94 -17.59 -3.43
CA GLU A 57 -9.57 -16.26 -3.47
C GLU A 57 -9.42 -15.53 -2.13
N ARG A 58 -9.65 -16.22 -1.01
CA ARG A 58 -9.42 -15.68 0.33
C ARG A 58 -7.94 -15.33 0.57
N GLU A 59 -7.03 -16.21 0.19
CA GLU A 59 -5.58 -15.99 0.28
C GLU A 59 -5.19 -14.70 -0.47
N VAL A 60 -5.65 -14.53 -1.71
CA VAL A 60 -5.37 -13.36 -2.54
C VAL A 60 -6.00 -12.07 -1.98
N GLN A 61 -7.21 -12.15 -1.42
CA GLN A 61 -7.88 -10.99 -0.80
C GLN A 61 -7.22 -10.54 0.51
N HIS A 62 -6.60 -11.47 1.26
CA HIS A 62 -5.89 -11.17 2.51
C HIS A 62 -4.40 -10.87 2.29
N THR A 63 -3.88 -11.08 1.09
CA THR A 63 -2.50 -10.69 0.77
C THR A 63 -2.45 -9.18 0.59
N PRO A 64 -1.63 -8.46 1.37
CA PRO A 64 -1.45 -7.03 1.17
C PRO A 64 -1.08 -6.76 -0.29
N GLU A 65 -1.64 -5.71 -0.88
CA GLU A 65 -1.27 -5.33 -2.24
C GLU A 65 0.24 -5.17 -2.34
N PRO A 66 0.88 -5.73 -3.39
CA PRO A 66 2.28 -5.44 -3.60
C PRO A 66 2.40 -3.92 -3.77
N ILE A 67 3.08 -3.29 -2.84
CA ILE A 67 3.39 -1.85 -2.92
C ILE A 67 3.91 -1.61 -4.33
N ASN A 68 3.22 -0.76 -5.08
CA ASN A 68 3.70 -0.35 -6.40
C ASN A 68 5.02 0.39 -6.18
N ARG A 69 6.15 -0.31 -6.42
CA ARG A 69 7.49 0.21 -6.16
C ARG A 69 7.82 1.48 -6.96
N SER A 70 6.99 1.83 -7.92
CA SER A 70 7.14 3.05 -8.71
C SER A 70 6.31 4.23 -8.18
N ILE A 71 5.49 4.03 -7.13
CA ILE A 71 4.69 5.10 -6.55
C ILE A 71 5.59 6.15 -5.88
N THR A 72 5.27 7.42 -6.10
CA THR A 72 5.93 8.52 -5.40
C THR A 72 5.32 8.72 -4.01
N LEU A 73 6.10 9.33 -3.10
CA LEU A 73 5.58 9.67 -1.78
C LEU A 73 4.37 10.59 -1.86
N ALA A 74 4.32 11.53 -2.82
CA ALA A 74 3.16 12.40 -3.01
C ALA A 74 1.88 11.62 -3.27
N LYS A 75 1.91 10.66 -4.20
CA LYS A 75 0.74 9.82 -4.49
C LYS A 75 0.34 8.93 -3.31
N TYR A 76 1.31 8.42 -2.57
CA TYR A 76 1.02 7.63 -1.37
C TYR A 76 0.38 8.48 -0.28
N ILE A 77 0.88 9.71 -0.06
CA ILE A 77 0.29 10.67 0.90
C ILE A 77 -1.14 11.05 0.46
N GLU A 78 -1.40 11.26 -0.83
CA GLU A 78 -2.73 11.56 -1.34
C GLU A 78 -3.72 10.45 -0.96
N HIS A 79 -3.34 9.19 -1.19
CA HIS A 79 -4.14 8.04 -0.76
C HIS A 79 -4.29 7.98 0.77
N TRP A 80 -3.22 8.23 1.52
CA TRP A 80 -3.27 8.24 2.99
C TRP A 80 -4.22 9.32 3.52
N VAL A 81 -4.20 10.51 2.95
CA VAL A 81 -5.07 11.64 3.32
C VAL A 81 -6.53 11.33 3.01
N SER A 82 -6.85 10.68 1.88
CA SER A 82 -8.23 10.40 1.48
C SER A 82 -8.84 9.21 2.24
N ASP A 83 -8.07 8.15 2.47
CA ASP A 83 -8.63 6.86 2.88
C ASP A 83 -8.17 6.36 4.24
N ILE A 84 -6.92 6.61 4.64
CA ILE A 84 -6.30 5.99 5.81
C ILE A 84 -6.36 6.93 7.03
N GLY A 85 -5.83 8.14 6.89
CA GLY A 85 -5.71 9.11 7.96
C GLY A 85 -7.03 9.41 8.68
N PRO A 86 -8.12 9.76 7.94
CA PRO A 86 -9.41 10.07 8.55
C PRO A 86 -10.04 8.91 9.33
N LYS A 87 -9.69 7.67 8.98
CA LYS A 87 -10.24 6.47 9.64
C LYS A 87 -9.42 6.01 10.85
N LYS A 88 -8.12 6.36 10.89
CA LYS A 88 -7.18 5.88 11.91
C LYS A 88 -6.92 6.87 13.02
N LEU A 89 -7.00 8.17 12.72
CA LEU A 89 -6.56 9.23 13.64
C LEU A 89 -7.74 10.04 14.18
N ALA A 90 -7.59 10.56 15.40
CA ALA A 90 -8.47 11.61 15.93
C ALA A 90 -8.30 12.89 15.12
N ASP A 91 -9.38 13.66 14.94
CA ASP A 91 -9.41 14.86 14.10
C ASP A 91 -8.28 15.85 14.39
N SER A 92 -7.97 16.11 15.66
CA SER A 92 -6.90 17.02 16.07
C SER A 92 -5.52 16.54 15.62
N THR A 93 -5.26 15.24 15.71
CA THR A 93 -4.01 14.63 15.25
C THR A 93 -3.93 14.69 13.73
N TYR A 94 -5.00 14.32 13.06
CA TYR A 94 -5.08 14.36 11.60
C TYR A 94 -4.86 15.78 11.06
N GLN A 95 -5.46 16.81 11.66
CA GLN A 95 -5.25 18.20 11.25
C GLN A 95 -3.78 18.66 11.44
N ARG A 96 -3.13 18.21 12.50
CA ARG A 96 -1.70 18.47 12.71
C ARG A 96 -0.85 17.77 11.65
N ASP A 97 -1.13 16.52 11.36
CA ASP A 97 -0.41 15.76 10.34
C ASP A 97 -0.58 16.38 8.94
N LEU A 98 -1.76 16.94 8.62
CA LEU A 98 -1.96 17.70 7.39
C LEU A 98 -1.07 18.96 7.31
N GLN A 99 -0.79 19.63 8.43
CA GLN A 99 0.15 20.77 8.46
C GLN A 99 1.59 20.32 8.21
N ASP A 100 1.99 19.20 8.79
CA ASP A 100 3.32 18.60 8.60
C ASP A 100 3.49 18.11 7.15
N ILE A 101 2.47 17.51 6.56
CA ILE A 101 2.44 17.08 5.16
C ILE A 101 2.74 18.24 4.19
N ARG A 102 2.27 19.46 4.48
CA ARG A 102 2.54 20.64 3.64
C ARG A 102 4.05 20.99 3.55
N ARG A 103 4.85 20.54 4.50
CA ARG A 103 6.31 20.67 4.48
C ARG A 103 7.00 19.46 3.88
N ILE A 104 6.44 18.26 4.09
CA ILE A 104 6.98 16.99 3.58
C ILE A 104 6.83 16.92 2.06
N LEU A 105 5.66 17.28 1.52
CA LEU A 105 5.34 17.15 0.09
C LEU A 105 6.31 17.90 -0.84
N PRO A 106 6.66 19.19 -0.63
CA PRO A 106 7.57 19.90 -1.52
C PRO A 106 8.97 19.30 -1.54
N ALA A 107 9.44 18.79 -0.39
CA ALA A 107 10.80 18.26 -0.24
C ALA A 107 10.92 16.80 -0.69
N LEU A 108 10.00 15.95 -0.28
CA LEU A 108 10.10 14.50 -0.46
C LEU A 108 9.07 13.92 -1.45
N GLY A 109 8.05 14.67 -1.83
CA GLY A 109 6.92 14.15 -2.62
C GLY A 109 7.28 13.51 -3.95
N ASN A 110 8.32 14.00 -4.62
CA ASN A 110 8.77 13.50 -5.91
C ASN A 110 9.61 12.21 -5.82
N TYR A 111 10.09 11.85 -4.62
CA TYR A 111 10.84 10.61 -4.45
C TYR A 111 9.89 9.41 -4.54
N LYS A 112 10.35 8.34 -5.20
CA LYS A 112 9.66 7.05 -5.13
C LYS A 112 9.82 6.48 -3.73
N LEU A 113 8.84 5.73 -3.23
CA LEU A 113 8.93 5.09 -1.91
C LEU A 113 10.18 4.22 -1.75
N THR A 114 10.64 3.58 -2.86
CA THR A 114 11.87 2.78 -2.87
C THR A 114 13.15 3.59 -2.77
N ASP A 115 13.09 4.87 -3.08
CA ASP A 115 14.25 5.77 -3.15
C ASP A 115 14.38 6.63 -1.87
N LEU A 116 13.39 6.53 -0.96
CA LEU A 116 13.41 7.17 0.35
C LEU A 116 14.39 6.43 1.28
N ARG A 117 15.68 6.66 1.04
CA ARG A 117 16.75 6.12 1.86
C ARG A 117 17.00 6.99 3.09
N LYS A 118 17.68 6.41 4.06
CA LYS A 118 18.06 7.10 5.31
C LYS A 118 18.77 8.42 5.08
N GLU A 119 19.62 8.49 4.06
CA GLU A 119 20.38 9.67 3.68
C GLU A 119 19.47 10.83 3.24
N VAL A 120 18.52 10.53 2.34
CA VAL A 120 17.51 11.50 1.83
C VAL A 120 16.66 12.07 2.98
N ILE A 121 16.21 11.17 3.88
CA ILE A 121 15.39 11.58 5.03
C ILE A 121 16.21 12.42 6.02
N ARG A 122 17.50 12.10 6.21
CA ARG A 122 18.39 12.88 7.07
C ARG A 122 18.63 14.28 6.50
N GLU A 123 18.92 14.41 5.20
CA GLU A 123 19.06 15.68 4.51
C GLU A 123 17.80 16.55 4.66
N PHE A 124 16.63 15.95 4.49
CA PHE A 124 15.37 16.63 4.73
C PHE A 124 15.25 17.21 6.15
N TYR A 125 15.62 16.46 7.20
CA TYR A 125 15.55 17.00 8.56
C TYR A 125 16.57 18.09 8.81
N GLU A 126 17.77 18.00 8.24
CA GLU A 126 18.76 19.11 8.33
C GLU A 126 18.23 20.37 7.65
N GLU A 127 17.63 20.24 6.47
CA GLU A 127 16.99 21.37 5.78
C GLU A 127 15.84 21.97 6.61
N MET A 128 15.02 21.13 7.24
CA MET A 128 13.91 21.61 8.08
C MET A 128 14.39 22.36 9.34
N ARG A 129 15.53 22.01 9.94
CA ARG A 129 16.12 22.76 11.06
C ARG A 129 16.48 24.20 10.69
N HIS A 130 16.84 24.43 9.44
CA HIS A 130 17.16 25.74 8.91
C HIS A 130 15.97 26.45 8.27
N SER A 131 14.83 25.79 8.17
CA SER A 131 13.62 26.34 7.54
C SER A 131 12.89 27.30 8.48
N PRO A 132 12.38 28.43 7.98
CA PRO A 132 11.67 29.39 8.80
C PRO A 132 10.32 28.82 9.29
N ARG A 133 9.91 29.29 10.45
CA ARG A 133 8.54 29.05 10.97
C ARG A 133 7.52 29.83 10.15
N LEU A 134 6.29 29.32 10.10
CA LEU A 134 5.17 29.98 9.40
C LEU A 134 4.82 31.35 10.02
N ASP A 135 5.13 31.56 11.31
CA ASP A 135 4.90 32.83 12.03
C ASP A 135 6.04 33.83 11.87
N GLY A 136 7.06 33.51 11.08
CA GLY A 136 8.24 34.36 10.84
C GLY A 136 9.18 34.53 12.04
N ARG A 137 8.96 33.84 13.16
CA ARG A 137 9.74 33.95 14.40
C ARG A 137 10.87 32.94 14.50
N GLY A 138 11.86 33.05 13.59
CA GLY A 138 13.03 32.16 13.57
C GLY A 138 12.79 30.84 12.89
N ASN A 139 13.67 29.88 13.11
CA ASN A 139 13.64 28.54 12.50
C ASN A 139 12.77 27.56 13.26
N LEU A 140 12.50 26.40 12.64
CA LEU A 140 11.79 25.32 13.30
C LEU A 140 12.55 24.81 14.53
N SER A 141 11.83 24.56 15.61
CA SER A 141 12.39 23.92 16.80
C SER A 141 12.66 22.43 16.57
N GLU A 142 13.59 21.83 17.34
CA GLU A 142 13.81 20.38 17.32
C GLU A 142 12.52 19.59 17.52
N LYS A 143 11.65 20.06 18.42
CA LYS A 143 10.33 19.45 18.66
C LYS A 143 9.43 19.49 17.42
N SER A 144 9.54 20.53 16.58
CA SER A 144 8.79 20.60 15.33
C SER A 144 9.35 19.62 14.29
N VAL A 145 10.67 19.45 14.22
CA VAL A 145 11.32 18.47 13.34
C VAL A 145 10.99 17.05 13.79
N GLU A 146 10.95 16.78 15.09
CA GLU A 146 10.48 15.50 15.65
C GLU A 146 9.01 15.24 15.27
N GLY A 147 8.16 16.27 15.28
CA GLY A 147 6.78 16.17 14.78
C GLY A 147 6.72 15.71 13.33
N LEU A 148 7.50 16.33 12.43
CA LEU A 148 7.61 15.91 11.03
C LEU A 148 8.07 14.45 10.89
N HIS A 149 9.04 14.03 11.71
CA HIS A 149 9.49 12.63 11.75
C HIS A 149 8.35 11.67 12.12
N ASN A 150 7.62 11.98 13.20
CA ASN A 150 6.53 11.14 13.69
C ASN A 150 5.40 11.03 12.66
N THR A 151 5.04 12.15 12.02
CA THR A 151 4.05 12.18 10.94
C THR A 151 4.51 11.34 9.73
N LEU A 152 5.76 11.51 9.28
CA LEU A 152 6.29 10.73 8.17
C LEU A 152 6.34 9.23 8.49
N CYS A 153 6.78 8.85 9.69
CA CYS A 153 6.78 7.46 10.16
C CYS A 153 5.36 6.90 10.25
N GLY A 154 4.40 7.67 10.77
CA GLY A 154 2.99 7.27 10.84
C GLY A 154 2.37 7.01 9.48
N ILE A 155 2.69 7.85 8.50
CA ILE A 155 2.23 7.69 7.11
C ILE A 155 2.84 6.42 6.48
N LEU A 156 4.16 6.22 6.60
CA LEU A 156 4.87 5.10 5.98
C LEU A 156 4.60 3.74 6.67
N SER A 157 4.09 3.74 7.89
CA SER A 157 3.73 2.52 8.66
C SER A 157 2.25 2.15 8.54
N ALA A 158 1.46 2.92 7.81
CA ALA A 158 0.02 2.73 7.67
C ALA A 158 -0.31 1.72 6.59
#